data_ad96578892b7d42f29085d4250259008
#
_entry.id   ad96578892b7d42f29085d4250259008
#
_cell.length_a   1.000
_cell.length_b   1.000
_cell.length_c   1.000
_cell.angle_alpha   90.00
_cell.angle_beta   90.00
_cell.angle_gamma   90.00
#
_symmetry.space_group_name_H-M   'P 1'
#
loop_
_entity.id
_entity.type
_entity.pdbx_description
1 polymer ?
#
loop_
_entity_poly.entity_id
_entity_poly.type
_entity_poly.pdbx_seq_one_letter_code
_entity_poly.pdbx_strand_id
1 'polypeptide(L)'
;LAHASQQNVPALMNEWIFSPGYPLLSLAIDSSSTLTLTQRRFTYAEGSTAASSGAPAQLWQVPIQLRIHTARGAETRRVMLSDQENRIPLPKDWTSVLANEGGHGFYRVRYSTALLNGLQQTGLQTLAPVERFNLLNDTWASTIAGMVSPADYLSLTEHFRGEQDPHVWAVMLGSFSTMNHLLSEEDRPLLAAFVRNRLTPTFQDLGWTPRTDERDLVKELRGDVIRALGTLGRDPSVQTQALEAYTDLQQQTRPIDPNVIPALVSILAFTGDAARYEEFLNRFHKASTPQEERRYLFSLAAFRIPELLERTLAKTLTDEIRTQDAPFLVSSLLHNVYIREKAWEFVKTNWERMDRQFPKSGLRRMCGGITGLSTPELEQDVRAFFTSRKIDLGGKTLEQYLEQLHIAVRFRERDRDAIRAVLARVAM
;
A
#
# COMPACT_ATOMS: atom_id res chain seq x y z
N LEU A 1 -10.31 -12.87 32.44
CA LEU A 1 -10.06 -11.47 32.01
C LEU A 1 -10.93 -10.50 32.81
N ALA A 2 -12.28 -10.66 32.83
CA ALA A 2 -13.19 -9.75 33.54
C ALA A 2 -12.82 -9.60 35.03
N HIS A 3 -12.55 -10.73 35.72
CA HIS A 3 -12.16 -10.71 37.13
C HIS A 3 -10.80 -9.98 37.36
N ALA A 4 -9.84 -10.18 36.45
CA ALA A 4 -8.52 -9.55 36.58
C ALA A 4 -8.50 -8.05 36.23
N SER A 5 -9.37 -7.63 35.30
CA SER A 5 -9.45 -6.22 34.86
C SER A 5 -10.48 -5.40 35.63
N GLN A 6 -11.37 -6.05 36.37
CA GLN A 6 -12.55 -5.44 37.02
C GLN A 6 -13.46 -4.67 36.03
N GLN A 7 -13.43 -5.07 34.74
CA GLN A 7 -14.22 -4.48 33.65
C GLN A 7 -15.23 -5.49 33.12
N ASN A 8 -16.32 -5.01 32.52
CA ASN A 8 -17.29 -5.87 31.82
C ASN A 8 -16.72 -6.32 30.46
N VAL A 9 -15.66 -7.15 30.50
CA VAL A 9 -15.00 -7.67 29.30
C VAL A 9 -15.95 -8.40 28.34
N PRO A 10 -16.95 -9.19 28.79
CA PRO A 10 -17.92 -9.82 27.89
C PRO A 10 -18.71 -8.81 27.05
N ALA A 11 -19.21 -7.73 27.63
CA ALA A 11 -19.94 -6.69 26.91
C ALA A 11 -19.04 -6.01 25.87
N LEU A 12 -17.83 -5.62 26.28
CA LEU A 12 -16.83 -5.03 25.38
C LEU A 12 -16.51 -5.98 24.20
N MET A 13 -16.22 -7.25 24.48
CA MET A 13 -15.87 -8.23 23.44
C MET A 13 -17.02 -8.51 22.47
N ASN A 14 -18.28 -8.50 22.94
CA ASN A 14 -19.45 -8.66 22.09
C ASN A 14 -19.53 -7.57 21.00
N GLU A 15 -19.27 -6.31 21.36
CA GLU A 15 -19.25 -5.21 20.41
C GLU A 15 -18.17 -5.41 19.33
N TRP A 16 -16.97 -5.85 19.72
CA TRP A 16 -15.85 -6.03 18.81
C TRP A 16 -15.94 -7.29 17.93
N ILE A 17 -16.55 -8.37 18.42
CA ILE A 17 -16.66 -9.64 17.69
C ILE A 17 -17.85 -9.66 16.75
N PHE A 18 -19.00 -9.13 17.18
CA PHE A 18 -20.26 -9.26 16.44
C PHE A 18 -20.66 -8.03 15.64
N SER A 19 -19.97 -6.90 15.82
CA SER A 19 -20.20 -5.70 15.03
C SER A 19 -19.26 -5.64 13.85
N PRO A 20 -19.76 -5.54 12.59
CA PRO A 20 -18.92 -5.50 11.41
C PRO A 20 -18.19 -4.15 11.29
N GLY A 21 -16.90 -4.19 10.96
CA GLY A 21 -16.05 -3.02 10.78
C GLY A 21 -15.27 -2.67 12.06
N TYR A 22 -14.77 -1.45 12.12
CA TYR A 22 -13.97 -0.92 13.24
C TYR A 22 -14.09 0.61 13.30
N PRO A 23 -13.80 1.23 14.46
CA PRO A 23 -13.95 2.68 14.61
C PRO A 23 -12.84 3.47 13.92
N LEU A 24 -13.21 4.65 13.39
CA LEU A 24 -12.35 5.78 13.14
C LEU A 24 -12.50 6.76 14.31
N LEU A 25 -11.40 7.05 14.99
CA LEU A 25 -11.33 8.12 15.98
C LEU A 25 -10.87 9.40 15.30
N SER A 26 -11.62 10.47 15.45
CA SER A 26 -11.18 11.79 15.01
C SER A 26 -10.83 12.64 16.22
N LEU A 27 -9.65 13.23 16.20
CA LEU A 27 -9.11 14.09 17.25
C LEU A 27 -9.05 15.52 16.76
N ALA A 28 -9.63 16.43 17.53
CA ALA A 28 -9.54 17.86 17.29
C ALA A 28 -9.27 18.60 18.62
N ILE A 29 -8.69 19.78 18.51
CA ILE A 29 -8.41 20.67 19.66
C ILE A 29 -9.09 22.02 19.44
N ASP A 30 -9.70 22.55 20.47
CA ASP A 30 -10.30 23.88 20.43
C ASP A 30 -9.37 24.94 21.04
N SER A 31 -9.79 26.19 20.99
CA SER A 31 -9.04 27.33 21.53
C SER A 31 -8.89 27.32 23.07
N SER A 32 -9.68 26.50 23.77
CA SER A 32 -9.61 26.32 25.22
C SER A 32 -8.66 25.21 25.65
N SER A 33 -7.89 24.63 24.71
CA SER A 33 -7.06 23.43 24.90
C SER A 33 -7.85 22.22 25.37
N THR A 34 -9.09 22.07 24.88
CA THR A 34 -9.89 20.88 25.10
C THR A 34 -9.79 19.96 23.89
N LEU A 35 -9.30 18.74 24.12
CA LEU A 35 -9.24 17.67 23.11
C LEU A 35 -10.62 17.06 22.97
N THR A 36 -11.17 17.11 21.76
CA THR A 36 -12.39 16.42 21.39
C THR A 36 -12.05 15.12 20.68
N LEU A 37 -12.54 14.01 21.19
CA LEU A 37 -12.47 12.68 20.62
C LEU A 37 -13.85 12.31 20.09
N THR A 38 -13.96 11.98 18.80
CA THR A 38 -15.20 11.46 18.23
C THR A 38 -14.94 10.09 17.62
N GLN A 39 -15.94 9.19 17.66
CA GLN A 39 -15.89 7.92 16.96
C GLN A 39 -16.98 7.80 15.91
N ARG A 40 -16.65 7.13 14.82
CA ARG A 40 -17.61 6.61 13.83
C ARG A 40 -17.06 5.33 13.21
N ARG A 41 -17.90 4.54 12.57
CA ARG A 41 -17.41 3.41 11.77
C ARG A 41 -16.52 3.93 10.62
N PHE A 42 -15.35 3.32 10.44
CA PHE A 42 -14.50 3.60 9.27
C PHE A 42 -15.09 2.95 8.01
N THR A 43 -15.15 3.72 6.93
CA THR A 43 -15.52 3.25 5.58
C THR A 43 -14.71 4.01 4.54
N TYR A 44 -14.35 3.34 3.42
CA TYR A 44 -13.67 3.98 2.31
C TYR A 44 -14.61 4.75 1.37
N ALA A 45 -15.91 4.44 1.41
CA ALA A 45 -16.92 5.10 0.59
C ALA A 45 -17.92 5.83 1.50
N GLU A 46 -17.96 7.17 1.45
CA GLU A 46 -19.09 7.91 1.97
C GLU A 46 -20.29 7.66 1.06
N GLY A 47 -21.39 7.15 1.63
CA GLY A 47 -22.60 6.82 0.87
C GLY A 47 -22.78 5.33 0.55
N SER A 48 -21.97 4.42 1.11
CA SER A 48 -22.32 3.00 1.11
C SER A 48 -23.66 2.80 1.83
N THR A 49 -24.49 1.88 1.35
CA THR A 49 -25.87 1.62 1.78
C THR A 49 -26.08 1.48 3.30
N ALA A 50 -25.02 1.33 4.08
CA ALA A 50 -25.05 1.34 5.54
C ALA A 50 -25.33 2.72 6.16
N ALA A 51 -24.99 3.83 5.48
CA ALA A 51 -25.27 5.18 5.96
C ALA A 51 -26.71 5.63 5.67
N SER A 52 -27.39 5.00 4.73
CA SER A 52 -28.76 5.37 4.28
C SER A 52 -29.88 4.55 4.98
N SER A 53 -29.56 3.61 5.87
CA SER A 53 -30.54 2.69 6.47
C SER A 53 -31.31 3.25 7.68
N GLY A 54 -31.05 4.49 8.12
CA GLY A 54 -31.70 5.02 9.35
C GLY A 54 -31.37 4.26 10.63
N ALA A 55 -30.47 3.29 10.57
CA ALA A 55 -30.01 2.56 11.74
C ALA A 55 -29.18 3.48 12.66
N PRO A 56 -29.28 3.32 14.00
CA PRO A 56 -28.46 4.07 14.92
C PRO A 56 -26.98 3.90 14.60
N ALA A 57 -26.19 4.98 14.75
CA ALA A 57 -24.77 4.95 14.51
C ALA A 57 -24.12 3.84 15.34
N GLN A 58 -23.39 2.93 14.69
CA GLN A 58 -22.66 1.88 15.38
C GLN A 58 -21.52 2.52 16.19
N LEU A 59 -21.52 2.31 17.49
CA LEU A 59 -20.50 2.75 18.42
C LEU A 59 -19.82 1.53 19.06
N TRP A 60 -18.61 1.74 19.53
CA TRP A 60 -17.81 0.74 20.26
C TRP A 60 -17.38 1.34 21.60
N GLN A 61 -17.19 0.50 22.59
CA GLN A 61 -16.39 0.85 23.76
C GLN A 61 -14.91 0.77 23.40
N VAL A 62 -14.30 1.93 23.12
CA VAL A 62 -12.92 2.01 22.63
C VAL A 62 -11.97 2.40 23.76
N PRO A 63 -11.10 1.49 24.22
CA PRO A 63 -10.03 1.83 25.15
C PRO A 63 -8.94 2.58 24.39
N ILE A 64 -8.74 3.84 24.73
CA ILE A 64 -7.77 4.73 24.09
C ILE A 64 -6.64 5.02 25.05
N GLN A 65 -5.41 4.85 24.59
CA GLN A 65 -4.21 5.30 25.30
C GLN A 65 -3.65 6.51 24.58
N LEU A 66 -3.64 7.64 25.28
CA LEU A 66 -3.12 8.92 24.80
C LEU A 66 -1.75 9.18 25.44
N ARG A 67 -0.76 9.56 24.62
CA ARG A 67 0.46 10.21 25.11
C ARG A 67 0.32 11.71 24.86
N ILE A 68 0.40 12.49 25.95
CA ILE A 68 0.33 13.94 25.90
C ILE A 68 1.72 14.48 26.27
N HIS A 69 2.35 15.16 25.33
CA HIS A 69 3.61 15.84 25.57
C HIS A 69 3.35 17.24 26.10
N THR A 70 4.14 17.65 27.08
CA THR A 70 4.14 18.98 27.68
C THR A 70 5.57 19.51 27.74
N ALA A 71 5.75 20.79 28.09
CA ALA A 71 7.07 21.35 28.32
C ALA A 71 7.87 20.62 29.40
N ARG A 72 7.20 19.86 30.29
CA ARG A 72 7.81 19.14 31.43
C ARG A 72 8.05 17.66 31.19
N GLY A 73 7.60 17.14 30.05
CA GLY A 73 7.71 15.72 29.68
C GLY A 73 6.42 15.15 29.11
N ALA A 74 6.34 13.83 28.99
CA ALA A 74 5.17 13.15 28.47
C ALA A 74 4.38 12.45 29.59
N GLU A 75 3.04 12.51 29.52
CA GLU A 75 2.14 11.73 30.36
C GLU A 75 1.28 10.81 29.53
N THR A 76 0.99 9.61 30.04
CA THR A 76 0.04 8.68 29.43
C THR A 76 -1.31 8.79 30.11
N ARG A 77 -2.37 8.99 29.32
CA ARG A 77 -3.74 9.04 29.83
C ARG A 77 -4.58 7.95 29.15
N ARG A 78 -5.26 7.14 29.97
CA ARG A 78 -6.18 6.11 29.50
C ARG A 78 -7.61 6.63 29.54
N VAL A 79 -8.33 6.46 28.43
CA VAL A 79 -9.70 6.94 28.26
C VAL A 79 -10.55 5.81 27.67
N MET A 80 -11.73 5.61 28.19
CA MET A 80 -12.77 4.77 27.55
C MET A 80 -13.71 5.69 26.79
N LEU A 81 -13.78 5.54 25.46
CA LEU A 81 -14.74 6.24 24.63
C LEU A 81 -15.92 5.30 24.34
N SER A 82 -17.01 5.50 25.04
CA SER A 82 -18.24 4.69 24.90
C SER A 82 -19.32 5.44 24.12
N ASP A 83 -19.28 6.77 24.14
CA ASP A 83 -20.19 7.66 23.44
C ASP A 83 -19.64 8.08 22.08
N GLN A 84 -20.46 8.75 21.28
CA GLN A 84 -20.02 9.30 19.99
C GLN A 84 -18.92 10.36 20.14
N GLU A 85 -18.93 11.10 21.22
CA GLU A 85 -17.97 12.17 21.53
C GLU A 85 -17.54 12.14 23.00
N ASN A 86 -16.29 12.46 23.26
CA ASN A 86 -15.75 12.76 24.59
C ASN A 86 -14.85 13.98 24.53
N ARG A 87 -14.80 14.78 25.59
CA ARG A 87 -14.00 16.00 25.73
C ARG A 87 -13.05 15.89 26.90
N ILE A 88 -11.79 16.16 26.65
CA ILE A 88 -10.70 16.00 27.62
C ILE A 88 -9.94 17.31 27.71
N PRO A 89 -9.92 17.99 28.86
CA PRO A 89 -9.06 19.13 29.04
C PRO A 89 -7.59 18.69 29.04
N LEU A 90 -6.77 19.37 28.24
CA LEU A 90 -5.33 19.18 28.22
C LEU A 90 -4.62 20.12 29.20
N PRO A 91 -3.40 19.74 29.63
CA PRO A 91 -2.52 20.69 30.37
C PRO A 91 -2.29 21.97 29.53
N LYS A 92 -2.17 23.12 30.17
CA LYS A 92 -1.97 24.40 29.45
C LYS A 92 -0.69 24.44 28.59
N ASP A 93 0.32 23.66 29.00
CA ASP A 93 1.64 23.57 28.38
C ASP A 93 1.77 22.34 27.46
N TRP A 94 0.66 21.79 26.98
CA TRP A 94 0.69 20.69 26.00
C TRP A 94 1.36 21.13 24.68
N THR A 95 2.09 20.22 24.05
CA THR A 95 2.79 20.46 22.79
C THR A 95 2.35 19.49 21.68
N SER A 96 2.08 18.24 22.04
CA SER A 96 1.53 17.26 21.09
C SER A 96 0.72 16.17 21.81
N VAL A 97 -0.17 15.54 21.05
CA VAL A 97 -1.00 14.42 21.51
C VAL A 97 -0.90 13.29 20.51
N LEU A 98 -0.52 12.11 20.97
CA LEU A 98 -0.55 10.87 20.23
C LEU A 98 -1.67 9.99 20.77
N ALA A 99 -2.59 9.57 19.92
CA ALA A 99 -3.54 8.52 20.24
C ALA A 99 -3.02 7.15 19.79
N ASN A 100 -3.52 6.08 20.42
CA ASN A 100 -3.05 4.72 20.21
C ASN A 100 -1.55 4.54 20.55
N GLU A 101 -1.12 5.13 21.68
CA GLU A 101 0.21 4.92 22.21
C GLU A 101 0.54 3.43 22.27
N GLY A 102 1.72 3.05 21.75
CA GLY A 102 2.17 1.65 21.64
C GLY A 102 1.45 0.82 20.57
N GLY A 103 0.49 1.37 19.84
CA GLY A 103 -0.16 0.70 18.72
C GLY A 103 -1.10 -0.45 19.10
N HIS A 104 -1.60 -0.49 20.34
CA HIS A 104 -2.36 -1.63 20.85
C HIS A 104 -3.84 -1.65 20.45
N GLY A 105 -4.41 -0.51 20.06
CA GLY A 105 -5.84 -0.39 19.73
C GLY A 105 -6.15 -0.77 18.30
N PHE A 106 -7.23 -1.52 18.09
CA PHE A 106 -7.72 -1.89 16.75
C PHE A 106 -8.71 -0.84 16.22
N TYR A 107 -8.21 0.34 15.92
CA TYR A 107 -8.96 1.47 15.36
C TYR A 107 -8.03 2.36 14.54
N ARG A 108 -8.60 3.18 13.67
CA ARG A 108 -7.84 4.22 12.96
C ARG A 108 -7.95 5.55 13.67
N VAL A 109 -6.93 6.39 13.49
CA VAL A 109 -6.88 7.72 14.10
C VAL A 109 -6.75 8.77 12.99
N ARG A 110 -7.59 9.81 13.06
CA ARG A 110 -7.49 11.00 12.22
C ARG A 110 -7.26 12.22 13.12
N TYR A 111 -6.16 12.89 12.91
CA TYR A 111 -5.80 14.11 13.62
C TYR A 111 -6.29 15.34 12.85
N SER A 112 -6.73 16.38 13.59
CA SER A 112 -6.85 17.72 13.00
C SER A 112 -5.46 18.26 12.62
N THR A 113 -5.42 19.22 11.69
CA THR A 113 -4.16 19.83 11.24
C THR A 113 -3.33 20.37 12.41
N ALA A 114 -3.96 20.99 13.41
CA ALA A 114 -3.26 21.52 14.59
C ALA A 114 -2.57 20.41 15.39
N LEU A 115 -3.23 19.27 15.62
CA LEU A 115 -2.65 18.15 16.35
C LEU A 115 -1.55 17.45 15.53
N LEU A 116 -1.74 17.31 14.23
CA LEU A 116 -0.72 16.74 13.35
C LEU A 116 0.54 17.60 13.32
N ASN A 117 0.39 18.92 13.23
CA ASN A 117 1.51 19.86 13.31
C ASN A 117 2.25 19.75 14.65
N GLY A 118 1.53 19.60 15.77
CA GLY A 118 2.13 19.37 17.08
C GLY A 118 3.01 18.11 17.11
N LEU A 119 2.53 16.99 16.52
CA LEU A 119 3.31 15.76 16.41
C LEU A 119 4.57 15.97 15.54
N GLN A 120 4.44 16.68 14.42
CA GLN A 120 5.58 16.98 13.53
C GLN A 120 6.63 17.86 14.23
N GLN A 121 6.21 18.86 15.00
CA GLN A 121 7.12 19.76 15.75
C GLN A 121 7.82 19.06 16.91
N THR A 122 7.15 18.14 17.59
CA THR A 122 7.74 17.32 18.66
C THR A 122 8.79 16.35 18.11
N GLY A 123 8.71 16.05 16.82
CA GLY A 123 9.61 15.16 16.09
C GLY A 123 9.06 13.73 16.00
N LEU A 124 8.65 13.33 14.80
CA LEU A 124 8.10 12.00 14.54
C LEU A 124 9.10 10.87 14.83
N GLN A 125 10.40 11.18 14.83
CA GLN A 125 11.48 10.26 15.18
C GLN A 125 11.42 9.79 16.65
N THR A 126 10.75 10.53 17.52
CA THR A 126 10.56 10.15 18.94
C THR A 126 9.47 9.09 19.12
N LEU A 127 8.65 8.87 18.10
CA LEU A 127 7.61 7.84 18.09
C LEU A 127 8.22 6.46 17.88
N ALA A 128 7.63 5.44 18.51
CA ALA A 128 7.99 4.05 18.21
C ALA A 128 7.66 3.69 16.76
N PRO A 129 8.37 2.73 16.12
CA PRO A 129 8.10 2.33 14.73
C PRO A 129 6.63 2.01 14.45
N VAL A 130 5.95 1.28 15.34
CA VAL A 130 4.54 0.94 15.22
C VAL A 130 3.62 2.19 15.27
N GLU A 131 4.01 3.21 16.03
CA GLU A 131 3.26 4.47 16.12
C GLU A 131 3.41 5.29 14.83
N ARG A 132 4.63 5.32 14.27
CA ARG A 132 4.90 5.93 12.95
C ARG A 132 4.16 5.21 11.83
N PHE A 133 4.19 3.87 11.85
CA PHE A 133 3.42 3.03 10.93
C PHE A 133 1.92 3.37 11.00
N ASN A 134 1.34 3.39 12.20
CA ASN A 134 -0.08 3.70 12.38
C ASN A 134 -0.42 5.10 11.88
N LEU A 135 0.38 6.11 12.21
CA LEU A 135 0.17 7.49 11.77
C LEU A 135 0.10 7.59 10.23
N LEU A 136 1.07 7.00 9.54
CA LEU A 136 1.08 6.98 8.07
C LEU A 136 -0.05 6.15 7.47
N ASN A 137 -0.27 4.94 7.99
CA ASN A 137 -1.29 4.02 7.46
C ASN A 137 -2.71 4.57 7.68
N ASP A 138 -2.97 5.20 8.82
CA ASP A 138 -4.27 5.80 9.12
C ASP A 138 -4.51 7.06 8.28
N THR A 139 -3.47 7.88 8.10
CA THR A 139 -3.54 9.06 7.23
C THR A 139 -3.75 8.64 5.76
N TRP A 140 -3.03 7.61 5.29
CA TRP A 140 -3.21 7.08 3.94
C TRP A 140 -4.61 6.51 3.71
N ALA A 141 -5.12 5.71 4.64
CA ALA A 141 -6.48 5.19 4.56
C ALA A 141 -7.54 6.30 4.56
N SER A 142 -7.32 7.34 5.37
CA SER A 142 -8.19 8.53 5.40
C SER A 142 -8.09 9.33 4.09
N THR A 143 -6.94 9.34 3.42
CA THR A 143 -6.77 9.97 2.09
C THR A 143 -7.55 9.21 1.02
N ILE A 144 -7.43 7.88 0.96
CA ILE A 144 -8.24 7.06 0.04
C ILE A 144 -9.73 7.28 0.29
N ALA A 145 -10.14 7.40 1.56
CA ALA A 145 -11.54 7.64 1.94
C ALA A 145 -12.02 9.09 1.69
N GLY A 146 -11.16 10.02 1.26
CA GLY A 146 -11.50 11.43 1.01
C GLY A 146 -11.62 12.30 2.26
N MET A 147 -11.12 11.84 3.38
CA MET A 147 -11.17 12.55 4.66
C MET A 147 -9.93 13.41 4.92
N VAL A 148 -8.84 13.13 4.21
CA VAL A 148 -7.57 13.86 4.24
C VAL A 148 -7.17 14.15 2.80
N SER A 149 -6.63 15.33 2.53
CA SER A 149 -6.21 15.67 1.16
C SER A 149 -4.94 14.90 0.78
N PRO A 150 -4.73 14.56 -0.50
CA PRO A 150 -3.46 14.01 -0.97
C PRO A 150 -2.26 14.92 -0.65
N ALA A 151 -2.47 16.24 -0.65
CA ALA A 151 -1.44 17.21 -0.33
C ALA A 151 -0.93 17.05 1.11
N ASP A 152 -1.85 16.90 2.06
CA ASP A 152 -1.50 16.70 3.48
C ASP A 152 -0.77 15.38 3.70
N TYR A 153 -1.23 14.29 3.04
CA TYR A 153 -0.53 13.01 3.11
C TYR A 153 0.88 13.07 2.51
N LEU A 154 1.02 13.63 1.31
CA LEU A 154 2.33 13.76 0.66
C LEU A 154 3.27 14.68 1.44
N SER A 155 2.76 15.75 2.05
CA SER A 155 3.52 16.60 2.96
C SER A 155 3.97 15.83 4.21
N LEU A 156 3.09 15.00 4.80
CA LEU A 156 3.46 14.16 5.94
C LEU A 156 4.64 13.24 5.61
N THR A 157 4.70 12.66 4.41
CA THR A 157 5.81 11.79 4.01
C THR A 157 7.18 12.48 4.00
N GLU A 158 7.24 13.83 3.95
CA GLU A 158 8.49 14.59 4.03
C GLU A 158 9.24 14.33 5.34
N HIS A 159 8.50 14.20 6.44
CA HIS A 159 9.06 13.98 7.77
C HIS A 159 9.63 12.56 7.97
N PHE A 160 9.47 11.67 6.97
CA PHE A 160 9.95 10.28 6.99
C PHE A 160 11.12 10.03 6.04
N ARG A 161 11.78 11.07 5.51
CA ARG A 161 12.93 10.92 4.58
C ARG A 161 14.13 10.18 5.18
N GLY A 162 14.27 10.13 6.49
CA GLY A 162 15.31 9.38 7.21
C GLY A 162 14.79 8.11 7.89
N GLU A 163 13.62 7.61 7.51
CA GLU A 163 13.02 6.43 8.10
C GLU A 163 13.87 5.17 7.84
N GLN A 164 13.98 4.30 8.83
CA GLN A 164 14.75 3.07 8.77
C GLN A 164 13.91 1.82 9.05
N ASP A 165 12.64 1.98 9.40
CA ASP A 165 11.76 0.84 9.63
C ASP A 165 11.12 0.38 8.31
N PRO A 166 11.28 -0.91 7.94
CA PRO A 166 10.74 -1.45 6.69
C PRO A 166 9.23 -1.38 6.60
N HIS A 167 8.52 -1.54 7.71
CA HIS A 167 7.05 -1.52 7.71
C HIS A 167 6.51 -0.11 7.48
N VAL A 168 7.17 0.91 8.01
CA VAL A 168 6.84 2.32 7.75
C VAL A 168 7.09 2.63 6.27
N TRP A 169 8.22 2.20 5.71
CA TRP A 169 8.50 2.32 4.28
C TRP A 169 7.50 1.57 3.40
N ALA A 170 7.06 0.39 3.80
CA ALA A 170 6.07 -0.39 3.06
C ALA A 170 4.76 0.39 2.85
N VAL A 171 4.30 1.16 3.85
CA VAL A 171 3.12 2.04 3.71
C VAL A 171 3.37 3.12 2.65
N MET A 172 4.51 3.81 2.70
CA MET A 172 4.83 4.87 1.73
C MET A 172 4.99 4.31 0.33
N LEU A 173 5.75 3.24 0.14
CA LEU A 173 5.96 2.61 -1.17
C LEU A 173 4.66 2.07 -1.75
N GLY A 174 3.79 1.49 -0.92
CA GLY A 174 2.46 1.06 -1.32
C GLY A 174 1.58 2.22 -1.78
N SER A 175 1.63 3.35 -1.08
CA SER A 175 0.88 4.56 -1.46
C SER A 175 1.40 5.16 -2.78
N PHE A 176 2.71 5.23 -2.98
CA PHE A 176 3.31 5.73 -4.23
C PHE A 176 2.99 4.81 -5.40
N SER A 177 3.01 3.48 -5.19
CA SER A 177 2.56 2.51 -6.19
C SER A 177 1.09 2.71 -6.56
N THR A 178 0.21 2.92 -5.57
CA THR A 178 -1.20 3.23 -5.82
C THR A 178 -1.35 4.50 -6.64
N MET A 179 -0.64 5.59 -6.29
CA MET A 179 -0.67 6.82 -7.06
C MET A 179 -0.17 6.64 -8.50
N ASN A 180 0.85 5.79 -8.73
CA ASN A 180 1.32 5.46 -10.07
C ASN A 180 0.22 4.83 -10.95
N HIS A 181 -0.70 4.06 -10.36
CA HIS A 181 -1.84 3.48 -11.08
C HIS A 181 -2.91 4.50 -11.47
N LEU A 182 -2.99 5.64 -10.75
CA LEU A 182 -3.96 6.70 -11.01
C LEU A 182 -3.48 7.67 -12.11
N LEU A 183 -2.16 7.85 -12.22
CA LEU A 183 -1.55 8.85 -13.11
C LEU A 183 -1.49 8.36 -14.56
N SER A 184 -1.56 9.33 -15.49
CA SER A 184 -1.27 9.10 -16.91
C SER A 184 0.23 8.82 -17.13
N GLU A 185 0.58 8.32 -18.31
CA GLU A 185 1.98 8.11 -18.70
C GLU A 185 2.79 9.43 -18.63
N GLU A 186 2.16 10.53 -19.06
CA GLU A 186 2.77 11.87 -19.07
C GLU A 186 3.02 12.43 -17.66
N ASP A 187 2.21 12.03 -16.67
CA ASP A 187 2.31 12.51 -15.30
C ASP A 187 3.24 11.65 -14.41
N ARG A 188 3.53 10.40 -14.80
CA ARG A 188 4.40 9.49 -14.02
C ARG A 188 5.83 10.02 -13.80
N PRO A 189 6.45 10.82 -14.71
CA PRO A 189 7.72 11.46 -14.41
C PRO A 189 7.69 12.39 -13.19
N LEU A 190 6.56 13.04 -12.90
CA LEU A 190 6.38 13.87 -11.70
C LEU A 190 6.45 13.02 -10.44
N LEU A 191 5.74 11.88 -10.44
CA LEU A 191 5.82 10.92 -9.34
C LEU A 191 7.24 10.36 -9.19
N ALA A 192 7.92 10.06 -10.29
CA ALA A 192 9.29 9.57 -10.26
C ALA A 192 10.24 10.56 -9.59
N ALA A 193 10.14 11.85 -9.89
CA ALA A 193 10.92 12.89 -9.23
C ALA A 193 10.60 12.97 -7.73
N PHE A 194 9.32 12.89 -7.36
CA PHE A 194 8.89 12.86 -5.98
C PHE A 194 9.44 11.64 -5.23
N VAL A 195 9.36 10.45 -5.81
CA VAL A 195 9.89 9.20 -5.22
C VAL A 195 11.39 9.31 -4.99
N ARG A 196 12.16 9.81 -5.96
CA ARG A 196 13.60 10.06 -5.79
C ARG A 196 13.87 11.02 -4.62
N ASN A 197 13.13 12.12 -4.55
CA ASN A 197 13.28 13.10 -3.48
C ASN A 197 13.05 12.47 -2.10
N ARG A 198 12.12 11.53 -1.95
CA ARG A 198 11.80 10.85 -0.68
C ARG A 198 12.80 9.76 -0.32
N LEU A 199 13.25 8.97 -1.28
CA LEU A 199 14.03 7.76 -1.02
C LEU A 199 15.55 7.98 -1.04
N THR A 200 16.03 9.00 -1.73
CA THR A 200 17.49 9.24 -1.86
C THR A 200 18.21 9.32 -0.51
N PRO A 201 17.72 10.03 0.51
CA PRO A 201 18.42 10.06 1.80
C PRO A 201 18.55 8.68 2.46
N THR A 202 17.48 7.88 2.46
CA THR A 202 17.51 6.51 2.99
C THR A 202 18.44 5.62 2.16
N PHE A 203 18.42 5.76 0.83
CA PHE A 203 19.33 5.01 -0.03
C PHE A 203 20.80 5.38 0.21
N GLN A 204 21.10 6.66 0.42
CA GLN A 204 22.46 7.12 0.73
C GLN A 204 22.96 6.53 2.06
N ASP A 205 22.11 6.39 3.05
CA ASP A 205 22.48 5.75 4.32
C ASP A 205 22.63 4.22 4.18
N LEU A 206 21.75 3.56 3.47
CA LEU A 206 21.76 2.09 3.28
C LEU A 206 22.88 1.64 2.32
N GLY A 207 23.10 2.36 1.22
CA GLY A 207 23.98 1.98 0.13
C GLY A 207 23.58 0.67 -0.57
N TRP A 208 24.49 0.14 -1.39
CA TRP A 208 24.29 -1.10 -2.13
C TRP A 208 24.65 -2.36 -1.34
N THR A 209 25.54 -2.24 -0.38
CA THR A 209 26.15 -3.36 0.34
C THR A 209 25.76 -3.29 1.82
N PRO A 210 25.31 -4.40 2.43
CA PRO A 210 25.01 -4.42 3.86
C PRO A 210 26.27 -4.17 4.69
N ARG A 211 26.09 -3.52 5.83
CA ARG A 211 27.14 -3.35 6.85
C ARG A 211 27.32 -4.67 7.60
N THR A 212 28.47 -4.85 8.23
CA THR A 212 28.69 -5.96 9.15
C THR A 212 27.65 -5.92 10.27
N ASP A 213 27.09 -7.06 10.62
CA ASP A 213 26.09 -7.23 11.68
C ASP A 213 24.77 -6.46 11.49
N GLU A 214 24.46 -6.08 10.25
CA GLU A 214 23.21 -5.43 9.93
C GLU A 214 22.01 -6.38 10.09
N ARG A 215 20.91 -5.89 10.68
CA ARG A 215 19.69 -6.67 10.90
C ARG A 215 19.05 -7.06 9.55
N ASP A 216 18.47 -8.25 9.48
CA ASP A 216 17.89 -8.79 8.23
C ASP A 216 16.79 -7.89 7.66
N LEU A 217 15.94 -7.30 8.49
CA LEU A 217 14.92 -6.35 8.06
C LEU A 217 15.50 -5.09 7.36
N VAL A 218 16.72 -4.68 7.72
CA VAL A 218 17.39 -3.55 7.07
C VAL A 218 17.94 -3.97 5.70
N LYS A 219 18.41 -5.22 5.58
CA LYS A 219 18.84 -5.78 4.28
C LYS A 219 17.66 -5.90 3.31
N GLU A 220 16.48 -6.31 3.81
CA GLU A 220 15.23 -6.32 3.01
C GLU A 220 14.85 -4.92 2.57
N LEU A 221 14.85 -3.94 3.48
CA LEU A 221 14.57 -2.54 3.17
C LEU A 221 15.49 -2.01 2.07
N ARG A 222 16.78 -2.34 2.10
CA ARG A 222 17.75 -1.99 1.03
C ARG A 222 17.25 -2.45 -0.33
N GLY A 223 16.85 -3.71 -0.46
CA GLY A 223 16.29 -4.25 -1.69
C GLY A 223 15.04 -3.49 -2.16
N ASP A 224 14.12 -3.20 -1.25
CA ASP A 224 12.89 -2.47 -1.55
C ASP A 224 13.15 -1.03 -1.99
N VAL A 225 14.07 -0.31 -1.33
CA VAL A 225 14.46 1.06 -1.67
C VAL A 225 15.15 1.11 -3.04
N ILE A 226 16.10 0.19 -3.31
CA ILE A 226 16.78 0.08 -4.62
C ILE A 226 15.73 -0.19 -5.71
N ARG A 227 14.84 -1.15 -5.50
CA ARG A 227 13.78 -1.48 -6.45
C ARG A 227 12.89 -0.27 -6.73
N ALA A 228 12.43 0.40 -5.69
CA ALA A 228 11.54 1.56 -5.83
C ALA A 228 12.22 2.73 -6.55
N LEU A 229 13.49 3.02 -6.25
CA LEU A 229 14.27 4.05 -6.96
C LEU A 229 14.45 3.69 -8.44
N GLY A 230 14.82 2.45 -8.75
CA GLY A 230 15.06 2.02 -10.13
C GLY A 230 13.80 1.89 -10.98
N THR A 231 12.62 1.64 -10.35
CA THR A 231 11.33 1.46 -11.04
C THR A 231 10.43 2.68 -10.92
N LEU A 232 9.78 2.90 -9.77
CA LEU A 232 8.89 4.04 -9.54
C LEU A 232 9.64 5.38 -9.66
N GLY A 233 10.84 5.46 -9.08
CA GLY A 233 11.71 6.63 -9.13
C GLY A 233 12.37 6.85 -10.47
N ARG A 234 12.43 5.84 -11.34
CA ARG A 234 13.10 5.88 -12.66
C ARG A 234 14.50 6.53 -12.58
N ASP A 235 15.23 6.23 -11.48
CA ASP A 235 16.54 6.84 -11.23
C ASP A 235 17.60 6.24 -12.16
N PRO A 236 18.21 7.05 -13.09
CA PRO A 236 19.13 6.53 -14.08
C PRO A 236 20.42 5.97 -13.46
N SER A 237 20.90 6.57 -12.35
CA SER A 237 22.12 6.11 -11.68
C SER A 237 21.90 4.75 -11.04
N VAL A 238 20.76 4.58 -10.35
CA VAL A 238 20.38 3.29 -9.75
C VAL A 238 20.15 2.24 -10.83
N GLN A 239 19.54 2.58 -11.97
CA GLN A 239 19.35 1.67 -13.09
C GLN A 239 20.66 1.19 -13.69
N THR A 240 21.63 2.11 -13.87
CA THR A 240 22.97 1.76 -14.37
C THR A 240 23.72 0.85 -13.39
N GLN A 241 23.73 1.21 -12.12
CA GLN A 241 24.39 0.40 -11.08
C GLN A 241 23.69 -0.98 -10.90
N ALA A 242 22.38 -1.06 -11.09
CA ALA A 242 21.66 -2.32 -11.09
C ALA A 242 22.09 -3.24 -12.24
N LEU A 243 22.33 -2.69 -13.43
CA LEU A 243 22.86 -3.44 -14.58
C LEU A 243 24.27 -3.95 -14.32
N GLU A 244 25.15 -3.11 -13.75
CA GLU A 244 26.52 -3.49 -13.36
C GLU A 244 26.48 -4.61 -12.31
N ALA A 245 25.71 -4.44 -11.22
CA ALA A 245 25.57 -5.43 -10.17
C ALA A 245 24.99 -6.77 -10.68
N TYR A 246 24.05 -6.71 -11.63
CA TYR A 246 23.53 -7.90 -12.26
C TYR A 246 24.56 -8.59 -13.14
N THR A 247 25.38 -7.85 -13.84
CA THR A 247 26.49 -8.39 -14.64
C THR A 247 27.52 -9.06 -13.75
N ASP A 248 27.89 -8.44 -12.64
CA ASP A 248 28.79 -9.03 -11.62
C ASP A 248 28.21 -10.34 -11.06
N LEU A 249 26.91 -10.36 -10.76
CA LEU A 249 26.22 -11.59 -10.30
C LEU A 249 26.32 -12.71 -11.33
N GLN A 250 26.17 -12.39 -12.63
CA GLN A 250 26.22 -13.40 -13.68
C GLN A 250 27.63 -13.92 -13.93
N GLN A 251 28.62 -13.06 -13.83
CA GLN A 251 30.03 -13.38 -14.03
C GLN A 251 30.71 -13.90 -12.73
N GLN A 252 30.02 -13.86 -11.62
CA GLN A 252 30.54 -14.22 -10.28
C GLN A 252 31.79 -13.40 -9.90
N THR A 253 31.87 -12.15 -10.37
CA THR A 253 33.02 -11.26 -10.13
C THR A 253 32.96 -10.60 -8.76
N ARG A 254 31.73 -10.41 -8.22
CA ARG A 254 31.47 -9.81 -6.91
C ARG A 254 30.27 -10.46 -6.23
N PRO A 255 30.32 -10.73 -4.92
CA PRO A 255 29.14 -11.19 -4.20
C PRO A 255 28.08 -10.11 -4.14
N ILE A 256 26.82 -10.48 -4.39
CA ILE A 256 25.66 -9.61 -4.29
C ILE A 256 24.77 -10.13 -3.15
N ASP A 257 24.30 -9.22 -2.30
CA ASP A 257 23.38 -9.57 -1.22
C ASP A 257 22.10 -10.22 -1.79
N PRO A 258 21.68 -11.38 -1.27
CA PRO A 258 20.48 -12.07 -1.76
C PRO A 258 19.19 -11.23 -1.74
N ASN A 259 19.06 -10.27 -0.80
CA ASN A 259 17.90 -9.37 -0.71
C ASN A 259 17.89 -8.31 -1.81
N VAL A 260 19.05 -8.00 -2.41
CA VAL A 260 19.15 -7.05 -3.54
C VAL A 260 18.85 -7.72 -4.88
N ILE A 261 19.09 -9.03 -5.04
CA ILE A 261 18.91 -9.72 -6.34
C ILE A 261 17.50 -9.55 -6.92
N PRO A 262 16.38 -9.67 -6.15
CA PRO A 262 15.05 -9.41 -6.68
C PRO A 262 14.85 -7.99 -7.21
N ALA A 263 15.51 -7.00 -6.57
CA ALA A 263 15.47 -5.62 -7.01
C ALA A 263 16.17 -5.44 -8.36
N LEU A 264 17.36 -6.05 -8.54
CA LEU A 264 18.08 -6.02 -9.82
C LEU A 264 17.21 -6.56 -10.95
N VAL A 265 16.62 -7.74 -10.76
CA VAL A 265 15.77 -8.38 -11.78
C VAL A 265 14.54 -7.50 -12.10
N SER A 266 13.90 -6.92 -11.08
CA SER A 266 12.75 -6.02 -11.27
C SER A 266 13.13 -4.75 -12.05
N ILE A 267 14.27 -4.12 -11.75
CA ILE A 267 14.76 -2.93 -12.43
C ILE A 267 15.10 -3.25 -13.90
N LEU A 268 15.77 -4.39 -14.14
CA LEU A 268 16.15 -4.80 -15.48
C LEU A 268 14.96 -5.24 -16.34
N ALA A 269 13.90 -5.80 -15.74
CA ALA A 269 12.64 -6.02 -16.44
C ALA A 269 11.99 -4.67 -16.81
N PHE A 270 11.95 -3.74 -15.86
CA PHE A 270 11.34 -2.42 -16.05
C PHE A 270 12.03 -1.58 -17.12
N THR A 271 13.36 -1.67 -17.24
CA THR A 271 14.16 -0.94 -18.26
C THR A 271 14.43 -1.75 -19.52
N GLY A 272 14.08 -3.05 -19.50
CA GLY A 272 14.51 -4.03 -20.49
C GLY A 272 13.78 -3.94 -21.83
N ASP A 273 14.46 -4.42 -22.84
CA ASP A 273 13.99 -4.63 -24.21
C ASP A 273 13.69 -6.10 -24.51
N ALA A 274 13.49 -6.43 -25.78
CA ALA A 274 13.23 -7.79 -26.23
C ALA A 274 14.40 -8.75 -25.92
N ALA A 275 15.65 -8.30 -25.99
CA ALA A 275 16.80 -9.14 -25.69
C ALA A 275 16.85 -9.51 -24.21
N ARG A 276 16.54 -8.57 -23.31
CA ARG A 276 16.44 -8.82 -21.87
C ARG A 276 15.25 -9.76 -21.56
N TYR A 277 14.15 -9.62 -22.26
CA TYR A 277 13.00 -10.51 -22.12
C TYR A 277 13.37 -11.96 -22.45
N GLU A 278 14.04 -12.19 -23.59
CA GLU A 278 14.49 -13.54 -23.97
C GLU A 278 15.51 -14.11 -22.97
N GLU A 279 16.42 -13.27 -22.46
CA GLU A 279 17.33 -13.70 -21.41
C GLU A 279 16.55 -14.17 -20.15
N PHE A 280 15.57 -13.40 -19.68
CA PHE A 280 14.80 -13.75 -18.49
C PHE A 280 13.92 -14.96 -18.70
N LEU A 281 13.34 -15.12 -19.90
CA LEU A 281 12.60 -16.31 -20.28
C LEU A 281 13.51 -17.55 -20.26
N ASN A 282 14.72 -17.46 -20.83
CA ASN A 282 15.69 -18.56 -20.81
C ASN A 282 16.15 -18.90 -19.37
N ARG A 283 16.30 -17.88 -18.50
CA ARG A 283 16.64 -18.10 -17.09
C ARG A 283 15.50 -18.75 -16.31
N PHE A 284 14.27 -18.38 -16.61
CA PHE A 284 13.10 -19.07 -16.06
C PHE A 284 13.14 -20.57 -16.39
N HIS A 285 13.40 -20.93 -17.65
CA HIS A 285 13.48 -22.33 -18.08
C HIS A 285 14.66 -23.12 -17.49
N LYS A 286 15.78 -22.43 -17.22
CA LYS A 286 17.02 -23.05 -16.75
C LYS A 286 17.26 -22.85 -15.25
N ALA A 287 16.29 -22.32 -14.53
CA ALA A 287 16.43 -22.05 -13.11
C ALA A 287 16.81 -23.31 -12.32
N SER A 288 17.76 -23.17 -11.42
CA SER A 288 18.25 -24.26 -10.57
C SER A 288 17.45 -24.43 -9.28
N THR A 289 16.68 -23.41 -8.89
CA THR A 289 15.86 -23.40 -7.69
C THR A 289 14.47 -22.85 -7.96
N PRO A 290 13.43 -23.28 -7.20
CA PRO A 290 12.08 -22.72 -7.34
C PRO A 290 12.02 -21.20 -7.09
N GLN A 291 12.88 -20.65 -6.22
CA GLN A 291 12.95 -19.22 -5.97
C GLN A 291 13.46 -18.45 -7.20
N GLU A 292 14.49 -18.98 -7.86
CA GLU A 292 15.03 -18.39 -9.08
C GLU A 292 14.02 -18.50 -10.22
N GLU A 293 13.40 -19.67 -10.41
CA GLU A 293 12.35 -19.92 -11.39
C GLU A 293 11.23 -18.88 -11.26
N ARG A 294 10.66 -18.73 -10.07
CA ARG A 294 9.59 -17.76 -9.81
C ARG A 294 10.04 -16.32 -9.99
N ARG A 295 11.27 -15.97 -9.61
CA ARG A 295 11.83 -14.63 -9.77
C ARG A 295 11.82 -14.20 -11.23
N TYR A 296 12.33 -15.05 -12.13
CA TYR A 296 12.37 -14.73 -13.56
C TYR A 296 10.98 -14.83 -14.20
N LEU A 297 10.16 -15.80 -13.82
CA LEU A 297 8.78 -15.91 -14.31
C LEU A 297 7.98 -14.62 -14.03
N PHE A 298 7.94 -14.16 -12.77
CA PHE A 298 7.16 -12.99 -12.42
C PHE A 298 7.76 -11.68 -12.94
N SER A 299 9.06 -11.64 -13.22
CA SER A 299 9.68 -10.49 -13.85
C SER A 299 9.19 -10.23 -15.28
N LEU A 300 8.71 -11.28 -16.00
CA LEU A 300 8.12 -11.12 -17.34
C LEU A 300 6.89 -10.22 -17.34
N ALA A 301 6.16 -10.12 -16.21
CA ALA A 301 5.04 -9.20 -16.06
C ALA A 301 5.45 -7.77 -15.66
N ALA A 302 6.73 -7.50 -15.43
CA ALA A 302 7.24 -6.20 -15.00
C ALA A 302 7.84 -5.34 -16.13
N PHE A 303 7.90 -5.86 -17.35
CA PHE A 303 8.28 -5.10 -18.54
C PHE A 303 7.29 -3.97 -18.83
N ARG A 304 7.70 -3.01 -19.69
CA ARG A 304 6.89 -1.86 -20.10
C ARG A 304 6.46 -1.90 -21.56
N ILE A 305 7.02 -2.82 -22.35
CA ILE A 305 6.77 -2.96 -23.78
C ILE A 305 5.51 -3.84 -23.97
N PRO A 306 4.40 -3.30 -24.50
CA PRO A 306 3.13 -4.02 -24.59
C PRO A 306 3.23 -5.35 -25.32
N GLU A 307 4.01 -5.43 -26.39
CA GLU A 307 4.18 -6.64 -27.20
C GLU A 307 4.81 -7.80 -26.39
N LEU A 308 5.75 -7.50 -25.49
CA LEU A 308 6.38 -8.48 -24.62
C LEU A 308 5.39 -8.97 -23.53
N LEU A 309 4.58 -8.05 -23.02
CA LEU A 309 3.55 -8.37 -22.03
C LEU A 309 2.41 -9.20 -22.65
N GLU A 310 2.01 -8.93 -23.90
CA GLU A 310 1.06 -9.76 -24.66
C GLU A 310 1.61 -11.17 -24.88
N ARG A 311 2.90 -11.33 -25.19
CA ARG A 311 3.57 -12.64 -25.25
C ARG A 311 3.51 -13.37 -23.92
N THR A 312 3.72 -12.66 -22.82
CA THR A 312 3.62 -13.22 -21.46
C THR A 312 2.20 -13.69 -21.18
N LEU A 313 1.16 -12.90 -21.54
CA LEU A 313 -0.23 -13.31 -21.44
C LEU A 313 -0.51 -14.61 -22.22
N ALA A 314 -0.09 -14.67 -23.48
CA ALA A 314 -0.30 -15.87 -24.33
C ALA A 314 0.31 -17.13 -23.70
N LYS A 315 1.50 -17.01 -23.08
CA LYS A 315 2.19 -18.14 -22.42
C LYS A 315 1.43 -18.68 -21.20
N THR A 316 0.60 -17.87 -20.52
CA THR A 316 -0.18 -18.32 -19.34
C THR A 316 -1.21 -19.41 -19.67
N LEU A 317 -1.53 -19.60 -20.94
CA LEU A 317 -2.46 -20.62 -21.41
C LEU A 317 -1.77 -21.82 -22.08
N THR A 318 -0.43 -21.85 -22.09
CA THR A 318 0.35 -22.98 -22.64
C THR A 318 0.92 -23.84 -21.51
N ASP A 319 1.50 -24.97 -21.86
CA ASP A 319 2.18 -25.87 -20.91
C ASP A 319 3.54 -25.31 -20.44
N GLU A 320 3.98 -24.16 -21.01
CA GLU A 320 5.24 -23.51 -20.64
C GLU A 320 5.18 -22.92 -19.21
N ILE A 321 3.99 -22.49 -18.78
CA ILE A 321 3.77 -21.97 -17.43
C ILE A 321 2.82 -22.89 -16.67
N ARG A 322 3.24 -23.31 -15.47
CA ARG A 322 2.41 -24.16 -14.62
C ARG A 322 1.06 -23.52 -14.32
N THR A 323 -0.01 -24.30 -14.36
CA THR A 323 -1.38 -23.83 -14.09
C THR A 323 -1.57 -23.22 -12.71
N GLN A 324 -0.71 -23.53 -11.75
CA GLN A 324 -0.70 -22.92 -10.42
C GLN A 324 -0.07 -21.51 -10.39
N ASP A 325 0.85 -21.20 -11.31
CA ASP A 325 1.59 -19.91 -11.37
C ASP A 325 0.94 -18.94 -12.37
N ALA A 326 0.36 -19.46 -13.45
CA ALA A 326 -0.30 -18.66 -14.50
C ALA A 326 -1.34 -17.64 -13.96
N PRO A 327 -2.24 -18.00 -13.01
CA PRO A 327 -3.20 -17.04 -12.45
C PRO A 327 -2.56 -15.83 -11.77
N PHE A 328 -1.43 -16.04 -11.08
CA PHE A 328 -0.71 -14.95 -10.43
C PHE A 328 -0.04 -14.03 -11.46
N LEU A 329 0.48 -14.61 -12.54
CA LEU A 329 1.09 -13.85 -13.63
C LEU A 329 0.05 -12.98 -14.33
N VAL A 330 -1.14 -13.53 -14.64
CA VAL A 330 -2.27 -12.76 -15.18
C VAL A 330 -2.69 -11.65 -14.24
N SER A 331 -2.78 -11.91 -12.92
CA SER A 331 -3.07 -10.88 -11.92
C SER A 331 -2.04 -9.75 -11.95
N SER A 332 -0.75 -10.09 -12.06
CA SER A 332 0.32 -9.08 -12.17
C SER A 332 0.19 -8.24 -13.44
N LEU A 333 -0.20 -8.85 -14.56
CA LEU A 333 -0.41 -8.14 -15.84
C LEU A 333 -1.65 -7.24 -15.80
N LEU A 334 -2.71 -7.61 -15.08
CA LEU A 334 -3.87 -6.75 -14.83
C LEU A 334 -3.51 -5.52 -13.97
N HIS A 335 -2.46 -5.60 -13.13
CA HIS A 335 -1.93 -4.46 -12.39
C HIS A 335 -0.87 -3.67 -13.17
N ASN A 336 -0.32 -4.20 -14.26
CA ASN A 336 0.69 -3.51 -15.02
C ASN A 336 0.05 -2.40 -15.88
N VAL A 337 0.37 -1.15 -15.55
CA VAL A 337 -0.22 0.05 -16.17
C VAL A 337 0.02 0.20 -17.68
N TYR A 338 0.93 -0.59 -18.26
CA TYR A 338 1.26 -0.58 -19.69
C TYR A 338 0.45 -1.57 -20.52
N ILE A 339 -0.28 -2.50 -19.87
CA ILE A 339 -1.00 -3.59 -20.57
C ILE A 339 -2.37 -3.89 -19.98
N ARG A 340 -2.74 -3.38 -18.81
CA ARG A 340 -3.90 -3.80 -18.02
C ARG A 340 -5.21 -3.88 -18.81
N GLU A 341 -5.46 -2.96 -19.74
CA GLU A 341 -6.66 -2.96 -20.57
C GLU A 341 -6.67 -4.16 -21.53
N LYS A 342 -5.55 -4.40 -22.23
CA LYS A 342 -5.39 -5.58 -23.11
C LYS A 342 -5.36 -6.88 -22.27
N ALA A 343 -4.79 -6.85 -21.07
CA ALA A 343 -4.82 -8.01 -20.17
C ALA A 343 -6.25 -8.35 -19.75
N TRP A 344 -7.08 -7.34 -19.52
CA TRP A 344 -8.50 -7.54 -19.24
C TRP A 344 -9.26 -8.10 -20.46
N GLU A 345 -9.05 -7.58 -21.64
CA GLU A 345 -9.60 -8.15 -22.88
C GLU A 345 -9.19 -9.61 -23.08
N PHE A 346 -7.92 -9.93 -22.80
CA PHE A 346 -7.42 -11.30 -22.86
C PHE A 346 -8.13 -12.21 -21.86
N VAL A 347 -8.36 -11.77 -20.63
CA VAL A 347 -9.11 -12.51 -19.62
C VAL A 347 -10.54 -12.76 -20.07
N LYS A 348 -11.24 -11.74 -20.58
CA LYS A 348 -12.62 -11.89 -21.08
C LYS A 348 -12.72 -12.90 -22.22
N THR A 349 -11.82 -12.79 -23.18
CA THR A 349 -11.79 -13.66 -24.38
C THR A 349 -11.47 -15.11 -24.03
N ASN A 350 -10.60 -15.35 -23.04
CA ASN A 350 -10.11 -16.67 -22.71
C ASN A 350 -10.71 -17.25 -21.41
N TRP A 351 -11.75 -16.64 -20.87
CA TRP A 351 -12.32 -17.01 -19.57
C TRP A 351 -12.66 -18.49 -19.46
N GLU A 352 -13.38 -19.03 -20.43
CA GLU A 352 -13.80 -20.43 -20.46
C GLU A 352 -12.62 -21.41 -20.41
N ARG A 353 -11.51 -21.04 -21.06
CA ARG A 353 -10.29 -21.82 -21.04
C ARG A 353 -9.60 -21.74 -19.70
N MET A 354 -9.48 -20.53 -19.13
CA MET A 354 -8.90 -20.29 -17.80
C MET A 354 -9.69 -21.02 -16.72
N ASP A 355 -11.02 -20.97 -16.76
CA ASP A 355 -11.89 -21.63 -15.78
C ASP A 355 -11.73 -23.16 -15.79
N ARG A 356 -11.42 -23.75 -16.96
CA ARG A 356 -11.13 -25.18 -17.06
C ARG A 356 -9.70 -25.55 -16.66
N GLN A 357 -8.71 -24.71 -16.99
CA GLN A 357 -7.30 -25.01 -16.80
C GLN A 357 -6.78 -24.65 -15.40
N PHE A 358 -7.25 -23.55 -14.83
CA PHE A 358 -6.70 -23.03 -13.57
C PHE A 358 -7.40 -23.62 -12.36
N PRO A 359 -6.67 -23.90 -11.26
CA PRO A 359 -7.28 -24.24 -9.98
C PRO A 359 -8.23 -23.13 -9.52
N LYS A 360 -9.36 -23.49 -8.92
CA LYS A 360 -10.37 -22.50 -8.44
C LYS A 360 -9.78 -21.46 -7.45
N SER A 361 -8.84 -21.88 -6.61
CA SER A 361 -8.10 -20.97 -5.72
C SER A 361 -7.21 -20.00 -6.52
N GLY A 362 -6.62 -20.45 -7.63
CA GLY A 362 -5.85 -19.64 -8.56
C GLY A 362 -6.71 -18.60 -9.28
N LEU A 363 -7.88 -19.01 -9.79
CA LEU A 363 -8.85 -18.10 -10.42
C LEU A 363 -9.26 -16.96 -9.47
N ARG A 364 -9.55 -17.30 -8.21
CA ARG A 364 -9.83 -16.30 -7.19
C ARG A 364 -8.74 -15.24 -7.10
N ARG A 365 -7.49 -15.68 -7.03
CA ARG A 365 -6.32 -14.78 -6.95
C ARG A 365 -6.11 -13.98 -8.22
N MET A 366 -6.32 -14.61 -9.40
CA MET A 366 -6.27 -13.92 -10.69
C MET A 366 -7.26 -12.75 -10.73
N CYS A 367 -8.51 -13.00 -10.28
CA CYS A 367 -9.55 -11.98 -10.24
C CYS A 367 -9.23 -10.81 -9.30
N GLY A 368 -8.35 -10.99 -8.31
CA GLY A 368 -7.82 -9.87 -7.52
C GLY A 368 -7.12 -8.80 -8.36
N GLY A 369 -6.60 -9.18 -9.54
CA GLY A 369 -5.98 -8.26 -10.50
C GLY A 369 -6.92 -7.18 -11.05
N ILE A 370 -8.25 -7.40 -11.03
CA ILE A 370 -9.23 -6.39 -11.50
C ILE A 370 -9.16 -5.07 -10.73
N THR A 371 -8.65 -5.10 -9.49
CA THR A 371 -8.48 -3.88 -8.68
C THR A 371 -7.50 -2.87 -9.30
N GLY A 372 -6.67 -3.30 -10.26
CA GLY A 372 -5.80 -2.44 -11.07
C GLY A 372 -6.52 -1.70 -12.20
N LEU A 373 -7.77 -2.06 -12.54
CA LEU A 373 -8.56 -1.50 -13.65
C LEU A 373 -9.33 -0.24 -13.22
N SER A 374 -8.64 0.71 -12.62
CA SER A 374 -9.19 1.83 -11.86
C SER A 374 -9.73 2.98 -12.71
N THR A 375 -10.52 2.72 -13.78
CA THR A 375 -11.30 3.72 -14.50
C THR A 375 -12.79 3.39 -14.48
N PRO A 376 -13.69 4.40 -14.58
CA PRO A 376 -15.14 4.17 -14.59
C PRO A 376 -15.59 3.19 -15.66
N GLU A 377 -15.03 3.29 -16.87
CA GLU A 377 -15.37 2.47 -18.03
C GLU A 377 -14.98 1.01 -17.77
N LEU A 378 -13.78 0.79 -17.25
CA LEU A 378 -13.29 -0.56 -16.92
C LEU A 378 -14.07 -1.15 -15.73
N GLU A 379 -14.42 -0.36 -14.72
CA GLU A 379 -15.26 -0.85 -13.62
C GLU A 379 -16.62 -1.32 -14.13
N GLN A 380 -17.26 -0.54 -15.02
CA GLN A 380 -18.54 -0.90 -15.61
C GLN A 380 -18.44 -2.22 -16.41
N ASP A 381 -17.39 -2.34 -17.22
CA ASP A 381 -17.16 -3.54 -18.04
C ASP A 381 -16.87 -4.77 -17.16
N VAL A 382 -16.05 -4.63 -16.12
CA VAL A 382 -15.80 -5.70 -15.14
C VAL A 382 -17.09 -6.17 -14.46
N ARG A 383 -17.91 -5.24 -13.97
CA ARG A 383 -19.20 -5.57 -13.34
C ARG A 383 -20.14 -6.30 -14.31
N ALA A 384 -20.27 -5.78 -15.54
CA ALA A 384 -21.09 -6.40 -16.59
C ALA A 384 -20.62 -7.82 -16.92
N PHE A 385 -19.31 -8.05 -17.02
CA PHE A 385 -18.72 -9.34 -17.30
C PHE A 385 -19.07 -10.40 -16.25
N PHE A 386 -18.84 -10.09 -14.96
CA PHE A 386 -19.12 -11.04 -13.88
C PHE A 386 -20.63 -11.30 -13.69
N THR A 387 -21.45 -10.24 -13.84
CA THR A 387 -22.91 -10.36 -13.70
C THR A 387 -23.52 -11.20 -14.82
N SER A 388 -23.14 -10.94 -16.09
CA SER A 388 -23.70 -11.64 -17.24
C SER A 388 -23.39 -13.14 -17.25
N ARG A 389 -22.22 -13.54 -16.74
CA ARG A 389 -21.76 -14.92 -16.68
C ARG A 389 -22.12 -15.64 -15.38
N LYS A 390 -22.69 -14.94 -14.40
CA LYS A 390 -23.01 -15.48 -13.07
C LYS A 390 -21.82 -16.18 -12.41
N ILE A 391 -20.62 -15.57 -12.56
CA ILE A 391 -19.39 -16.15 -12.03
C ILE A 391 -19.40 -16.05 -10.51
N ASP A 392 -19.22 -17.19 -9.85
CA ASP A 392 -19.04 -17.29 -8.41
C ASP A 392 -17.59 -17.66 -8.08
N LEU A 393 -16.91 -16.77 -7.39
CA LEU A 393 -15.55 -17.01 -6.88
C LEU A 393 -15.53 -17.62 -5.46
N GLY A 394 -16.70 -17.90 -4.91
CA GLY A 394 -16.92 -18.40 -3.57
C GLY A 394 -16.95 -17.33 -2.49
N GLY A 395 -18.00 -17.37 -1.67
CA GLY A 395 -18.24 -16.42 -0.57
C GLY A 395 -18.33 -14.97 -1.05
N LYS A 396 -17.76 -14.05 -0.29
CA LYS A 396 -17.77 -12.60 -0.59
C LYS A 396 -16.57 -12.12 -1.39
N THR A 397 -15.76 -13.01 -1.95
CA THR A 397 -14.47 -12.63 -2.58
C THR A 397 -14.66 -11.69 -3.76
N LEU A 398 -15.60 -11.99 -4.65
CA LEU A 398 -15.88 -11.13 -5.81
C LEU A 398 -16.41 -9.77 -5.38
N GLU A 399 -17.34 -9.73 -4.43
CA GLU A 399 -17.90 -8.48 -3.87
C GLU A 399 -16.77 -7.60 -3.30
N GLN A 400 -15.84 -8.18 -2.55
CA GLN A 400 -14.69 -7.48 -1.99
C GLN A 400 -13.77 -6.89 -3.07
N TYR A 401 -13.49 -7.63 -4.14
CA TYR A 401 -12.69 -7.11 -5.25
C TYR A 401 -13.41 -6.00 -6.02
N LEU A 402 -14.71 -6.14 -6.24
CA LEU A 402 -15.53 -5.09 -6.90
C LEU A 402 -15.65 -3.84 -6.01
N GLU A 403 -15.71 -3.98 -4.69
CA GLU A 403 -15.66 -2.87 -3.76
C GLU A 403 -14.29 -2.16 -3.80
N GLN A 404 -13.19 -2.93 -3.77
CA GLN A 404 -11.83 -2.37 -3.88
C GLN A 404 -11.62 -1.64 -5.21
N LEU A 405 -12.10 -2.21 -6.32
CA LEU A 405 -12.08 -1.55 -7.63
C LEU A 405 -12.85 -0.23 -7.59
N HIS A 406 -14.06 -0.24 -7.05
CA HIS A 406 -14.89 0.96 -6.89
C HIS A 406 -14.18 2.05 -6.07
N ILE A 407 -13.57 1.67 -4.95
CA ILE A 407 -12.78 2.59 -4.12
C ILE A 407 -11.63 3.20 -4.93
N ALA A 408 -10.91 2.40 -5.71
CA ALA A 408 -9.81 2.88 -6.55
C ALA A 408 -10.28 3.84 -7.64
N VAL A 409 -11.42 3.56 -8.27
CA VAL A 409 -12.05 4.46 -9.26
C VAL A 409 -12.45 5.78 -8.62
N ARG A 410 -13.16 5.75 -7.49
CA ARG A 410 -13.56 6.95 -6.75
C ARG A 410 -12.37 7.79 -6.30
N PHE A 411 -11.32 7.15 -5.81
CA PHE A 411 -10.08 7.83 -5.43
C PHE A 411 -9.43 8.51 -6.64
N ARG A 412 -9.38 7.83 -7.80
CA ARG A 412 -8.86 8.40 -9.05
C ARG A 412 -9.67 9.62 -9.49
N GLU A 413 -10.99 9.50 -9.58
CA GLU A 413 -11.86 10.59 -10.04
C GLU A 413 -11.75 11.83 -9.15
N ARG A 414 -11.69 11.64 -7.84
CA ARG A 414 -11.64 12.72 -6.87
C ARG A 414 -10.27 13.39 -6.79
N ASP A 415 -9.18 12.60 -6.78
CA ASP A 415 -7.89 13.08 -6.29
C ASP A 415 -6.75 13.09 -7.31
N ARG A 416 -6.91 12.51 -8.51
CA ARG A 416 -5.84 12.44 -9.51
C ARG A 416 -5.22 13.81 -9.82
N ASP A 417 -6.05 14.82 -10.04
CA ASP A 417 -5.59 16.16 -10.43
C ASP A 417 -4.91 16.89 -9.25
N ALA A 418 -5.41 16.67 -8.04
CA ALA A 418 -4.79 17.18 -6.81
C ALA A 418 -3.41 16.53 -6.57
N ILE A 419 -3.30 15.21 -6.74
CA ILE A 419 -2.03 14.47 -6.67
C ILE A 419 -1.05 15.05 -7.69
N ARG A 420 -1.45 15.16 -8.96
CA ARG A 420 -0.63 15.74 -10.04
C ARG A 420 -0.12 17.13 -9.67
N ALA A 421 -1.00 18.01 -9.17
CA ALA A 421 -0.64 19.38 -8.81
C ALA A 421 0.42 19.43 -7.69
N VAL A 422 0.33 18.55 -6.69
CA VAL A 422 1.33 18.47 -5.61
C VAL A 422 2.66 17.95 -6.14
N LEU A 423 2.64 16.88 -6.94
CA LEU A 423 3.84 16.29 -7.52
C LEU A 423 4.59 17.28 -8.42
N ALA A 424 3.87 18.09 -9.20
CA ALA A 424 4.47 19.12 -10.06
C ALA A 424 5.22 20.19 -9.25
N ARG A 425 4.74 20.57 -8.06
CA ARG A 425 5.43 21.54 -7.19
C ARG A 425 6.74 21.02 -6.60
N VAL A 426 6.83 19.71 -6.36
CA VAL A 426 8.07 19.11 -5.81
C VAL A 426 9.09 18.83 -6.91
N ALA A 427 8.66 18.69 -8.16
CA ALA A 427 9.54 18.47 -9.31
C ALA A 427 10.20 19.75 -9.83
N MET A 428 9.70 20.93 -9.48
CA MET A 428 10.32 22.26 -9.75
C MET A 428 11.40 22.57 -8.74
#